data_66b2b86ca19a7e586faf86771be908f7
#
_entry.id   66b2b86ca19a7e586faf86771be908f7
#
_cell.length_a   1.000
_cell.length_b   1.000
_cell.length_c   1.000
_cell.angle_alpha   90.00
_cell.angle_beta   90.00
_cell.angle_gamma   90.00
#
_symmetry.space_group_name_H-M   'P 1'
#
loop_
_entity.id
_entity.type
_entity.pdbx_description
1 polymer ?
#
loop_
_entity_poly.entity_id
_entity_poly.type
_entity_poly.pdbx_seq_one_letter_code
_entity_poly.pdbx_strand_id
1 'polypeptide(L)'
;MKIDSRILPELQESFSQFPGFQLDNLEFSRGLLSNPPLEASKYVKITHRMISNAVGEMLVKIYEPIGRNRDKLPAMLWIHGGGYVMGHPIMDDVLCERFVQAANCVVVSVDYRLSPEHPYPAAIEDCYACLVWMKNEAEMLGIDVNRVAIAGASGGGGLTAALALMARDKGGPSIIFQMPLYPMLDNRNTTPSSYEITENHATWNRTNNITAWNMYLGEK
;
A
#
# COMPACT_ATOMS: atom_id res chain seq x y z
N MET A 1 15.06 6.82 26.16
CA MET A 1 13.78 6.08 26.04
C MET A 1 13.97 4.67 26.58
N LYS A 2 13.12 4.16 27.46
CA LYS A 2 13.24 2.74 27.88
C LYS A 2 12.70 1.88 26.74
N ILE A 3 13.58 1.07 26.15
CA ILE A 3 13.18 0.10 25.13
C ILE A 3 12.31 -0.97 25.79
N ASP A 4 11.18 -1.29 25.14
CA ASP A 4 10.28 -2.35 25.63
C ASP A 4 11.01 -3.70 25.58
N SER A 5 11.07 -4.39 26.71
CA SER A 5 11.74 -5.70 26.83
C SER A 5 11.09 -6.80 25.98
N ARG A 6 9.92 -6.55 25.41
CA ARG A 6 9.24 -7.44 24.46
C ARG A 6 9.79 -7.35 23.04
N ILE A 7 10.61 -6.31 22.74
CA ILE A 7 11.28 -6.18 21.45
C ILE A 7 12.48 -7.12 21.41
N LEU A 8 12.57 -7.92 20.37
CA LEU A 8 13.69 -8.82 20.14
C LEU A 8 15.02 -8.04 20.19
N PRO A 9 16.06 -8.57 20.87
CA PRO A 9 17.33 -7.87 21.06
C PRO A 9 17.93 -7.32 19.78
N GLU A 10 17.87 -8.09 18.68
CA GLU A 10 18.40 -7.70 17.36
C GLU A 10 17.65 -6.53 16.70
N LEU A 11 16.43 -6.21 17.15
CA LEU A 11 15.64 -5.10 16.65
C LEU A 11 15.70 -3.86 17.54
N GLN A 12 16.22 -3.98 18.76
CA GLN A 12 16.20 -2.89 19.76
C GLN A 12 16.93 -1.65 19.29
N GLU A 13 18.07 -1.82 18.62
CA GLU A 13 18.84 -0.69 18.09
C GLU A 13 18.04 0.09 17.03
N SER A 14 17.49 -0.60 16.04
CA SER A 14 16.68 0.03 15.00
C SER A 14 15.46 0.75 15.57
N PHE A 15 14.78 0.11 16.54
CA PHE A 15 13.64 0.75 17.22
C PHE A 15 14.06 1.98 18.04
N SER A 16 15.23 1.97 18.67
CA SER A 16 15.70 3.11 19.45
C SER A 16 16.01 4.34 18.61
N GLN A 17 16.37 4.14 17.35
CA GLN A 17 16.70 5.19 16.39
C GLN A 17 15.48 5.72 15.64
N PHE A 18 14.37 4.97 15.61
CA PHE A 18 13.16 5.40 14.93
C PHE A 18 12.41 6.44 15.78
N PRO A 19 12.15 7.66 15.24
CA PRO A 19 11.55 8.75 16.01
C PRO A 19 10.05 8.55 16.29
N GLY A 20 9.43 7.53 15.70
CA GLY A 20 7.98 7.30 15.76
C GLY A 20 7.21 8.20 14.80
N PHE A 21 6.03 7.73 14.39
CA PHE A 21 5.11 8.56 13.61
C PHE A 21 4.36 9.54 14.52
N GLN A 22 4.24 10.78 14.05
CA GLN A 22 3.53 11.89 14.71
C GLN A 22 2.39 12.32 13.79
N LEU A 23 1.18 11.83 14.03
CA LEU A 23 0.05 12.13 13.13
C LEU A 23 -0.56 13.52 13.35
N ASP A 24 -0.19 14.20 14.42
CA ASP A 24 -0.39 15.64 14.61
C ASP A 24 0.59 16.49 13.77
N ASN A 25 1.67 15.90 13.28
CA ASN A 25 2.61 16.46 12.32
C ASN A 25 2.77 15.52 11.12
N LEU A 26 1.78 15.50 10.24
CA LEU A 26 1.76 14.61 9.08
C LEU A 26 2.91 14.87 8.10
N GLU A 27 3.35 16.12 7.94
CA GLU A 27 4.48 16.45 7.06
C GLU A 27 5.75 15.74 7.54
N PHE A 28 6.04 15.80 8.83
CA PHE A 28 7.15 15.06 9.42
C PHE A 28 7.01 13.54 9.19
N SER A 29 5.84 12.99 9.50
CA SER A 29 5.60 11.54 9.38
C SER A 29 5.66 11.05 7.93
N ARG A 30 5.14 11.83 6.99
CA ARG A 30 5.25 11.56 5.55
C ARG A 30 6.70 11.65 5.08
N GLY A 31 7.48 12.60 5.62
CA GLY A 31 8.90 12.73 5.35
C GLY A 31 9.72 11.50 5.74
N LEU A 32 9.37 10.83 6.86
CA LEU A 32 10.02 9.60 7.29
C LEU A 32 9.87 8.43 6.31
N LEU A 33 8.85 8.48 5.46
CA LEU A 33 8.54 7.45 4.47
C LEU A 33 9.04 7.80 3.06
N SER A 34 9.72 8.93 2.92
CA SER A 34 10.33 9.36 1.66
C SER A 34 11.66 8.65 1.46
N ASN A 35 11.62 7.44 0.91
CA ASN A 35 12.83 6.73 0.55
C ASN A 35 13.46 7.35 -0.72
N PRO A 36 14.79 7.33 -0.85
CA PRO A 36 15.40 7.64 -2.13
C PRO A 36 14.93 6.62 -3.18
N PRO A 37 14.83 7.02 -4.46
CA PRO A 37 14.50 6.09 -5.53
C PRO A 37 15.45 4.90 -5.51
N LEU A 38 14.92 3.71 -5.79
CA LEU A 38 15.73 2.52 -5.97
C LEU A 38 16.76 2.76 -7.08
N GLU A 39 18.02 2.35 -6.88
CA GLU A 39 18.99 2.31 -7.96
C GLU A 39 18.45 1.44 -9.11
N ALA A 40 18.85 1.80 -10.35
CA ALA A 40 18.35 1.11 -11.53
C ALA A 40 18.60 -0.41 -11.42
N SER A 41 17.54 -1.18 -11.39
CA SER A 41 17.61 -2.62 -11.36
C SER A 41 18.06 -3.18 -12.70
N LYS A 42 18.90 -4.21 -12.66
CA LYS A 42 19.26 -4.98 -13.86
C LYS A 42 18.24 -6.07 -14.22
N TYR A 43 17.23 -6.28 -13.39
CA TYR A 43 16.22 -7.33 -13.56
C TYR A 43 14.83 -6.80 -13.81
N VAL A 44 14.53 -5.59 -13.31
CA VAL A 44 13.20 -5.00 -13.34
C VAL A 44 13.26 -3.60 -13.92
N LYS A 45 12.43 -3.35 -14.91
CA LYS A 45 12.19 -2.02 -15.46
C LYS A 45 11.06 -1.37 -14.69
N ILE A 46 11.29 -0.15 -14.20
CA ILE A 46 10.31 0.67 -13.50
C ILE A 46 9.89 1.81 -14.42
N THR A 47 8.59 1.97 -14.60
CA THR A 47 8.00 3.08 -15.35
C THR A 47 6.89 3.74 -14.55
N HIS A 48 6.59 5.00 -14.88
CA HIS A 48 5.55 5.78 -14.24
C HIS A 48 4.49 6.16 -15.26
N ARG A 49 3.23 6.16 -14.85
CA ARG A 49 2.12 6.62 -15.67
C ARG A 49 1.15 7.44 -14.84
N MET A 50 0.60 8.46 -15.47
CA MET A 50 -0.60 9.13 -14.97
C MET A 50 -1.81 8.41 -15.55
N ILE A 51 -2.74 8.04 -14.69
CA ILE A 51 -4.00 7.38 -15.09
C ILE A 51 -5.18 8.17 -14.53
N SER A 52 -6.30 8.14 -15.25
CA SER A 52 -7.49 8.88 -14.83
C SER A 52 -8.18 8.20 -13.65
N ASN A 53 -8.67 9.01 -12.72
CA ASN A 53 -9.58 8.62 -11.64
C ASN A 53 -10.85 9.49 -11.66
N ALA A 54 -11.69 9.40 -10.63
CA ALA A 54 -12.95 10.13 -10.58
C ALA A 54 -12.82 11.66 -10.51
N VAL A 55 -11.64 12.17 -10.09
CA VAL A 55 -11.42 13.61 -9.81
C VAL A 55 -10.25 14.21 -10.59
N GLY A 56 -9.60 13.45 -11.46
CA GLY A 56 -8.47 13.90 -12.24
C GLY A 56 -7.52 12.78 -12.64
N GLU A 57 -6.27 12.90 -12.28
CA GLU A 57 -5.23 11.92 -12.59
C GLU A 57 -4.52 11.48 -11.30
N MET A 58 -4.06 10.24 -11.30
CA MET A 58 -3.21 9.69 -10.25
C MET A 58 -2.00 8.96 -10.83
N LEU A 59 -0.91 8.94 -10.09
CA LEU A 59 0.31 8.24 -10.45
C LEU A 59 0.17 6.74 -10.20
N VAL A 60 0.69 5.93 -11.12
CA VAL A 60 0.99 4.51 -10.88
C VAL A 60 2.43 4.23 -11.26
N LYS A 61 3.07 3.36 -10.48
CA LYS A 61 4.39 2.80 -10.80
C LYS A 61 4.20 1.38 -11.33
N ILE A 62 4.87 1.07 -12.42
CA ILE A 62 4.78 -0.22 -13.09
C ILE A 62 6.16 -0.86 -13.04
N TYR A 63 6.23 -2.06 -12.52
CA TYR A 63 7.42 -2.88 -12.41
C TYR A 63 7.25 -4.11 -13.31
N GLU A 64 8.14 -4.27 -14.27
CA GLU A 64 8.07 -5.36 -15.24
C GLU A 64 9.43 -6.05 -15.40
N PRO A 65 9.48 -7.36 -15.68
CA PRO A 65 10.76 -8.06 -15.88
C PRO A 65 11.44 -7.53 -17.15
N ILE A 66 12.77 -7.28 -17.06
CA ILE A 66 13.58 -6.94 -18.23
C ILE A 66 13.74 -8.21 -19.09
N GLY A 67 13.61 -8.05 -20.41
CA GLY A 67 13.80 -9.17 -21.35
C GLY A 67 12.67 -10.20 -21.38
N ARG A 68 11.48 -9.84 -20.84
CA ARG A 68 10.30 -10.71 -20.95
C ARG A 68 10.01 -11.04 -22.42
N ASN A 69 9.54 -12.26 -22.67
CA ASN A 69 9.00 -12.67 -23.97
C ASN A 69 7.66 -11.94 -24.25
N ARG A 70 7.01 -12.29 -25.37
CA ARG A 70 5.72 -11.69 -25.77
C ARG A 70 4.51 -12.30 -25.04
N ASP A 71 4.72 -13.25 -24.12
CA ASP A 71 3.65 -13.88 -23.38
C ASP A 71 3.02 -12.90 -22.39
N LYS A 72 1.71 -13.00 -22.22
CA LYS A 72 1.01 -12.23 -21.20
C LYS A 72 1.34 -12.78 -19.81
N LEU A 73 1.85 -11.92 -18.94
CA LEU A 73 2.25 -12.28 -17.59
C LEU A 73 1.09 -12.16 -16.61
N PRO A 74 1.13 -12.86 -15.46
CA PRO A 74 0.30 -12.51 -14.31
C PRO A 74 0.55 -11.07 -13.89
N ALA A 75 -0.43 -10.46 -13.23
CA ALA A 75 -0.25 -9.12 -12.69
C ALA A 75 -0.66 -9.03 -11.22
N MET A 76 -0.08 -8.07 -10.51
CA MET A 76 -0.42 -7.74 -9.14
C MET A 76 -0.64 -6.23 -9.01
N LEU A 77 -1.78 -5.83 -8.44
CA LEU A 77 -1.96 -4.49 -7.91
C LEU A 77 -1.41 -4.46 -6.49
N TRP A 78 -0.38 -3.65 -6.25
CA TRP A 78 0.18 -3.40 -4.94
C TRP A 78 -0.34 -2.10 -4.36
N ILE A 79 -0.78 -2.13 -3.10
CA ILE A 79 -1.34 -1.01 -2.36
C ILE A 79 -0.46 -0.75 -1.13
N HIS A 80 0.22 0.40 -1.11
CA HIS A 80 1.17 0.72 -0.04
C HIS A 80 0.50 0.94 1.32
N GLY A 81 1.27 0.78 2.38
CA GLY A 81 0.85 1.07 3.75
C GLY A 81 0.83 2.55 4.09
N GLY A 82 0.68 2.85 5.40
CA GLY A 82 0.73 4.23 5.91
C GLY A 82 -0.58 4.70 6.56
N GLY A 83 -1.43 3.77 7.03
CA GLY A 83 -2.62 4.08 7.83
C GLY A 83 -3.65 4.95 7.11
N TYR A 84 -3.68 4.93 5.76
CA TYR A 84 -4.53 5.77 4.90
C TYR A 84 -4.16 7.26 4.89
N VAL A 85 -3.19 7.69 5.68
CA VAL A 85 -2.86 9.11 5.89
C VAL A 85 -1.48 9.50 5.40
N MET A 86 -0.63 8.52 5.11
CA MET A 86 0.74 8.69 4.62
C MET A 86 1.15 7.52 3.71
N GLY A 87 2.35 7.60 3.17
CA GLY A 87 2.90 6.60 2.27
C GLY A 87 2.92 7.07 0.81
N HIS A 88 3.64 6.32 0.01
CA HIS A 88 3.82 6.54 -1.42
C HIS A 88 4.36 5.26 -2.05
N PRO A 89 4.08 4.95 -3.31
CA PRO A 89 4.58 3.75 -3.99
C PRO A 89 6.09 3.49 -3.88
N ILE A 90 6.90 4.55 -3.72
CA ILE A 90 8.36 4.43 -3.60
C ILE A 90 8.82 3.62 -2.36
N MET A 91 7.99 3.59 -1.31
CA MET A 91 8.32 2.87 -0.07
C MET A 91 8.54 1.38 -0.29
N ASP A 92 7.85 0.83 -1.26
CA ASP A 92 7.77 -0.60 -1.51
C ASP A 92 8.50 -1.02 -2.80
N ASP A 93 9.37 -0.14 -3.36
CA ASP A 93 10.13 -0.42 -4.59
C ASP A 93 10.85 -1.77 -4.53
N VAL A 94 11.61 -2.01 -3.45
CA VAL A 94 12.35 -3.26 -3.25
C VAL A 94 11.43 -4.47 -3.17
N LEU A 95 10.27 -4.31 -2.52
CA LEU A 95 9.30 -5.39 -2.37
C LEU A 95 8.61 -5.71 -3.69
N CYS A 96 8.19 -4.67 -4.43
CA CYS A 96 7.60 -4.81 -5.76
C CYS A 96 8.57 -5.48 -6.74
N GLU A 97 9.85 -5.09 -6.71
CA GLU A 97 10.89 -5.75 -7.51
C GLU A 97 11.04 -7.24 -7.16
N ARG A 98 11.03 -7.59 -5.87
CA ARG A 98 11.09 -8.99 -5.43
C ARG A 98 9.89 -9.80 -5.92
N PHE A 99 8.69 -9.24 -5.93
CA PHE A 99 7.52 -9.91 -6.49
C PHE A 99 7.68 -10.16 -7.99
N VAL A 100 8.14 -9.16 -8.75
CA VAL A 100 8.42 -9.33 -10.17
C VAL A 100 9.39 -10.48 -10.42
N GLN A 101 10.49 -10.53 -9.66
CA GLN A 101 11.53 -11.58 -9.82
C GLN A 101 11.03 -12.97 -9.40
N ALA A 102 10.32 -13.04 -8.27
CA ALA A 102 9.90 -14.33 -7.71
C ALA A 102 8.73 -14.96 -8.47
N ALA A 103 7.77 -14.16 -8.94
CA ALA A 103 6.56 -14.63 -9.58
C ALA A 103 6.54 -14.45 -11.11
N ASN A 104 7.56 -13.84 -11.70
CA ASN A 104 7.60 -13.45 -13.10
C ASN A 104 6.30 -12.76 -13.54
N CYS A 105 5.94 -11.68 -12.85
CA CYS A 105 4.70 -10.96 -13.03
C CYS A 105 4.95 -9.46 -13.27
N VAL A 106 3.92 -8.74 -13.69
CA VAL A 106 3.91 -7.27 -13.69
C VAL A 106 3.29 -6.80 -12.37
N VAL A 107 3.96 -5.89 -11.67
CA VAL A 107 3.38 -5.23 -10.48
C VAL A 107 3.03 -3.80 -10.83
N VAL A 108 1.82 -3.38 -10.47
CA VAL A 108 1.37 -1.99 -10.55
C VAL A 108 1.14 -1.49 -9.13
N SER A 109 1.86 -0.46 -8.72
CA SER A 109 1.69 0.17 -7.41
C SER A 109 0.98 1.51 -7.57
N VAL A 110 -0.13 1.68 -6.87
CA VAL A 110 -1.01 2.85 -6.98
C VAL A 110 -0.66 3.91 -5.94
N ASP A 111 -0.58 5.16 -6.37
CA ASP A 111 -0.45 6.34 -5.51
C ASP A 111 -1.85 6.91 -5.22
N TYR A 112 -2.55 6.24 -4.31
CA TYR A 112 -3.93 6.61 -3.95
C TYR A 112 -3.97 7.87 -3.09
N ARG A 113 -5.05 8.62 -3.17
CA ARG A 113 -5.28 9.84 -2.38
C ARG A 113 -5.33 9.53 -0.89
N LEU A 114 -4.64 10.37 -0.11
CA LEU A 114 -4.47 10.22 1.34
C LEU A 114 -5.44 11.12 2.12
N SER A 115 -5.81 10.66 3.30
CA SER A 115 -6.51 11.44 4.32
C SER A 115 -5.50 12.27 5.14
N PRO A 116 -5.90 13.36 5.77
CA PRO A 116 -7.26 13.91 5.86
C PRO A 116 -7.69 14.72 4.63
N GLU A 117 -6.81 15.00 3.67
CA GLU A 117 -7.11 15.83 2.50
C GLU A 117 -8.21 15.18 1.63
N HIS A 118 -8.21 13.85 1.59
CA HIS A 118 -9.16 13.05 0.83
C HIS A 118 -9.65 11.86 1.69
N PRO A 119 -10.65 12.09 2.56
CA PRO A 119 -11.17 11.01 3.40
C PRO A 119 -11.89 9.93 2.58
N TYR A 120 -12.33 8.88 3.25
CA TYR A 120 -13.18 7.84 2.64
C TYR A 120 -14.34 8.46 1.84
N PRO A 121 -14.61 7.98 0.61
CA PRO A 121 -14.08 6.76 -0.02
C PRO A 121 -12.91 6.97 -1.00
N ALA A 122 -12.21 8.11 -0.98
CA ALA A 122 -11.25 8.48 -2.02
C ALA A 122 -10.19 7.41 -2.32
N ALA A 123 -9.52 6.89 -1.29
CA ALA A 123 -8.45 5.90 -1.45
C ALA A 123 -8.93 4.59 -2.11
N ILE A 124 -10.09 4.07 -1.69
CA ILE A 124 -10.61 2.81 -2.25
C ILE A 124 -11.13 3.01 -3.68
N GLU A 125 -11.67 4.19 -4.00
CA GLU A 125 -12.07 4.52 -5.36
C GLU A 125 -10.87 4.60 -6.31
N ASP A 126 -9.75 5.15 -5.87
CA ASP A 126 -8.50 5.20 -6.63
C ASP A 126 -7.93 3.79 -6.86
N CYS A 127 -7.91 2.95 -5.84
CA CYS A 127 -7.51 1.55 -5.98
C CYS A 127 -8.40 0.79 -6.98
N TYR A 128 -9.71 1.02 -6.94
CA TYR A 128 -10.63 0.40 -7.88
C TYR A 128 -10.43 0.93 -9.32
N ALA A 129 -10.23 2.23 -9.48
CA ALA A 129 -9.93 2.83 -10.77
C ALA A 129 -8.63 2.26 -11.37
N CYS A 130 -7.58 2.07 -10.55
CA CYS A 130 -6.35 1.42 -10.97
C CYS A 130 -6.58 -0.03 -11.41
N LEU A 131 -7.36 -0.81 -10.67
CA LEU A 131 -7.69 -2.19 -11.04
C LEU A 131 -8.46 -2.27 -12.37
N VAL A 132 -9.41 -1.36 -12.59
CA VAL A 132 -10.15 -1.26 -13.87
C VAL A 132 -9.21 -0.84 -15.00
N TRP A 133 -8.33 0.13 -14.76
CA TRP A 133 -7.33 0.56 -15.71
C TRP A 133 -6.40 -0.59 -16.13
N MET A 134 -5.90 -1.38 -15.18
CA MET A 134 -5.07 -2.56 -15.48
C MET A 134 -5.77 -3.53 -16.43
N LYS A 135 -7.08 -3.74 -16.24
CA LYS A 135 -7.89 -4.59 -17.15
C LYS A 135 -7.99 -3.98 -18.55
N ASN A 136 -8.28 -2.69 -18.63
CA ASN A 136 -8.49 -2.00 -19.90
C ASN A 136 -7.20 -1.90 -20.72
N GLU A 137 -6.06 -1.68 -20.04
CA GLU A 137 -4.74 -1.52 -20.65
C GLU A 137 -3.92 -2.83 -20.66
N ALA A 138 -4.58 -3.96 -20.52
CA ALA A 138 -3.91 -5.26 -20.39
C ALA A 138 -2.99 -5.60 -21.56
N GLU A 139 -3.35 -5.20 -22.79
CA GLU A 139 -2.51 -5.40 -23.98
C GLU A 139 -1.23 -4.56 -23.89
N MET A 140 -1.36 -3.29 -23.53
CA MET A 140 -0.23 -2.37 -23.36
C MET A 140 0.69 -2.81 -22.23
N LEU A 141 0.11 -3.28 -21.12
CA LEU A 141 0.85 -3.83 -19.98
C LEU A 141 1.42 -5.23 -20.24
N GLY A 142 0.94 -5.93 -21.26
CA GLY A 142 1.29 -7.31 -21.55
C GLY A 142 0.92 -8.26 -20.41
N ILE A 143 -0.25 -8.09 -19.83
CA ILE A 143 -0.76 -8.89 -18.71
C ILE A 143 -1.97 -9.73 -19.10
N ASP A 144 -2.15 -10.83 -18.40
CA ASP A 144 -3.32 -11.68 -18.52
C ASP A 144 -4.39 -11.22 -17.50
N VAL A 145 -5.50 -10.70 -18.01
CA VAL A 145 -6.63 -10.21 -17.19
C VAL A 145 -7.28 -11.27 -16.32
N ASN A 146 -7.06 -12.56 -16.63
CA ASN A 146 -7.56 -13.68 -15.84
C ASN A 146 -6.60 -14.11 -14.73
N ARG A 147 -5.41 -13.49 -14.64
CA ARG A 147 -4.38 -13.78 -13.64
C ARG A 147 -3.96 -12.52 -12.90
N VAL A 148 -4.94 -11.77 -12.36
CA VAL A 148 -4.71 -10.55 -11.60
C VAL A 148 -4.86 -10.84 -10.11
N ALA A 149 -3.80 -10.55 -9.35
CA ALA A 149 -3.78 -10.55 -7.88
C ALA A 149 -3.87 -9.12 -7.35
N ILE A 150 -4.32 -8.99 -6.11
CA ILE A 150 -4.23 -7.73 -5.35
C ILE A 150 -3.52 -7.98 -4.03
N ALA A 151 -2.66 -7.05 -3.62
CA ALA A 151 -1.93 -7.17 -2.36
C ALA A 151 -1.65 -5.80 -1.76
N GLY A 152 -1.41 -5.75 -0.46
CA GLY A 152 -1.06 -4.51 0.21
C GLY A 152 -0.75 -4.73 1.69
N ALA A 153 -0.08 -3.76 2.30
CA ALA A 153 0.38 -3.82 3.67
C ALA A 153 -0.34 -2.81 4.57
N SER A 154 -0.66 -3.19 5.82
CA SER A 154 -1.22 -2.29 6.83
C SER A 154 -2.51 -1.59 6.34
N GLY A 155 -2.52 -0.26 6.20
CA GLY A 155 -3.63 0.47 5.56
C GLY A 155 -3.90 -0.02 4.14
N GLY A 156 -2.86 -0.25 3.33
CA GLY A 156 -2.99 -0.87 2.00
C GLY A 156 -3.54 -2.29 2.05
N GLY A 157 -3.25 -3.05 3.11
CA GLY A 157 -3.87 -4.35 3.37
C GLY A 157 -5.38 -4.23 3.63
N GLY A 158 -5.79 -3.21 4.38
CA GLY A 158 -7.22 -2.88 4.58
C GLY A 158 -7.92 -2.54 3.27
N LEU A 159 -7.28 -1.68 2.44
CA LEU A 159 -7.77 -1.37 1.10
C LEU A 159 -7.82 -2.60 0.18
N THR A 160 -6.84 -3.52 0.30
CA THR A 160 -6.84 -4.78 -0.45
C THR A 160 -8.09 -5.61 -0.16
N ALA A 161 -8.41 -5.81 1.12
CA ALA A 161 -9.61 -6.54 1.52
C ALA A 161 -10.90 -5.85 1.05
N ALA A 162 -10.98 -4.53 1.22
CA ALA A 162 -12.13 -3.73 0.77
C ALA A 162 -12.27 -3.75 -0.76
N LEU A 163 -11.15 -3.69 -1.51
CA LEU A 163 -11.13 -3.73 -2.97
C LEU A 163 -11.66 -5.05 -3.52
N ALA A 164 -11.31 -6.18 -2.89
CA ALA A 164 -11.86 -7.48 -3.28
C ALA A 164 -13.38 -7.52 -3.19
N LEU A 165 -13.94 -6.98 -2.09
CA LEU A 165 -15.39 -6.88 -1.91
C LEU A 165 -16.01 -5.91 -2.94
N MET A 166 -15.43 -4.73 -3.11
CA MET A 166 -15.92 -3.74 -4.07
C MET A 166 -15.91 -4.27 -5.51
N ALA A 167 -14.84 -4.97 -5.92
CA ALA A 167 -14.74 -5.57 -7.26
C ALA A 167 -15.84 -6.62 -7.47
N ARG A 168 -16.09 -7.48 -6.48
CA ARG A 168 -17.18 -8.45 -6.51
C ARG A 168 -18.55 -7.76 -6.65
N ASP A 169 -18.84 -6.78 -5.81
CA ASP A 169 -20.15 -6.16 -5.71
C ASP A 169 -20.47 -5.29 -6.95
N LYS A 170 -19.45 -4.72 -7.57
CA LYS A 170 -19.59 -3.96 -8.84
C LYS A 170 -19.53 -4.84 -10.09
N GLY A 171 -19.33 -6.16 -9.97
CA GLY A 171 -19.10 -7.03 -11.13
C GLY A 171 -17.86 -6.62 -11.93
N GLY A 172 -16.86 -6.10 -11.24
CA GLY A 172 -15.64 -5.53 -11.80
C GLY A 172 -14.60 -6.57 -12.25
N PRO A 173 -13.32 -6.18 -12.41
CA PRO A 173 -12.27 -7.13 -12.82
C PRO A 173 -12.17 -8.31 -11.88
N SER A 174 -11.98 -9.51 -12.46
CA SER A 174 -11.78 -10.73 -11.68
C SER A 174 -10.43 -10.69 -10.95
N ILE A 175 -10.43 -11.11 -9.69
CA ILE A 175 -9.25 -11.21 -8.83
C ILE A 175 -9.08 -12.68 -8.47
N ILE A 176 -7.91 -13.27 -8.81
CA ILE A 176 -7.65 -14.68 -8.52
C ILE A 176 -7.00 -14.90 -7.15
N PHE A 177 -6.39 -13.87 -6.58
CA PHE A 177 -5.69 -13.96 -5.31
C PHE A 177 -5.65 -12.60 -4.61
N GLN A 178 -5.82 -12.60 -3.29
CA GLN A 178 -5.62 -11.42 -2.46
C GLN A 178 -4.65 -11.72 -1.32
N MET A 179 -3.76 -10.75 -1.02
CA MET A 179 -2.77 -10.87 0.05
C MET A 179 -2.77 -9.59 0.92
N PRO A 180 -3.73 -9.46 1.85
CA PRO A 180 -3.74 -8.37 2.82
C PRO A 180 -2.72 -8.67 3.93
N LEU A 181 -1.57 -8.00 3.94
CA LEU A 181 -0.52 -8.18 4.95
C LEU A 181 -0.85 -7.33 6.18
N TYR A 182 -0.91 -7.96 7.37
CA TYR A 182 -1.23 -7.29 8.65
C TYR A 182 -2.22 -6.12 8.50
N PRO A 183 -3.41 -6.38 7.94
CA PRO A 183 -4.30 -5.35 7.44
C PRO A 183 -4.93 -4.51 8.56
N MET A 184 -5.04 -3.21 8.32
CA MET A 184 -5.79 -2.29 9.17
C MET A 184 -7.29 -2.39 8.81
N LEU A 185 -8.09 -3.09 9.63
CA LEU A 185 -9.47 -3.48 9.28
C LEU A 185 -10.56 -2.93 10.20
N ASP A 186 -10.22 -2.60 11.44
CA ASP A 186 -11.23 -2.31 12.46
C ASP A 186 -10.88 -1.02 13.23
N ASN A 187 -11.76 -0.03 13.14
CA ASN A 187 -11.60 1.27 13.81
C ASN A 187 -11.99 1.25 15.29
N ARG A 188 -12.64 0.18 15.79
CA ARG A 188 -13.13 0.11 17.19
C ARG A 188 -12.01 0.02 18.21
N ASN A 189 -10.84 -0.48 17.84
CA ASN A 189 -9.67 -0.58 18.72
C ASN A 189 -9.95 -1.35 20.03
N THR A 190 -10.69 -2.45 19.95
CA THR A 190 -11.15 -3.24 21.12
C THR A 190 -10.36 -4.51 21.36
N THR A 191 -9.31 -4.78 20.56
CA THR A 191 -8.46 -5.96 20.76
C THR A 191 -7.51 -5.78 21.94
N PRO A 192 -7.10 -6.85 22.66
CA PRO A 192 -6.12 -6.76 23.73
C PRO A 192 -4.84 -6.01 23.30
N SER A 193 -4.27 -6.33 22.15
CA SER A 193 -3.07 -5.67 21.62
C SER A 193 -3.26 -4.16 21.44
N SER A 194 -4.45 -3.70 21.05
CA SER A 194 -4.71 -2.27 20.90
C SER A 194 -4.74 -1.52 22.24
N TYR A 195 -4.96 -2.20 23.35
CA TYR A 195 -4.87 -1.64 24.70
C TYR A 195 -3.44 -1.70 25.27
N GLU A 196 -2.63 -2.66 24.85
CA GLU A 196 -1.27 -2.85 25.31
C GLU A 196 -0.26 -1.98 24.60
N ILE A 197 -0.43 -1.77 23.29
CA ILE A 197 0.49 -0.98 22.45
C ILE A 197 0.01 0.47 22.43
N THR A 198 0.19 1.14 23.55
CA THR A 198 -0.37 2.49 23.77
C THR A 198 0.57 3.62 23.43
N GLU A 199 1.89 3.48 23.64
CA GLU A 199 2.81 4.60 23.46
C GLU A 199 4.19 4.17 22.95
N ASN A 200 4.86 5.08 22.28
CA ASN A 200 6.29 5.27 22.00
C ASN A 200 7.18 4.05 21.68
N HIS A 201 6.67 2.85 21.69
CA HIS A 201 7.46 1.63 21.56
C HIS A 201 7.34 0.97 20.19
N ALA A 202 6.40 1.46 19.40
CA ALA A 202 6.09 0.84 18.13
C ALA A 202 6.08 1.88 17.03
N THR A 203 6.36 1.44 15.83
CA THR A 203 6.14 2.23 14.62
C THR A 203 4.68 2.67 14.48
N TRP A 204 3.74 1.87 15.04
CA TRP A 204 2.31 2.16 15.06
C TRP A 204 1.71 1.79 16.43
N ASN A 205 1.04 2.72 17.08
CA ASN A 205 0.44 2.56 18.40
C ASN A 205 -1.07 2.87 18.38
N ARG A 206 -1.72 2.69 19.53
CA ARG A 206 -3.15 2.95 19.68
C ARG A 206 -3.55 4.37 19.28
N THR A 207 -2.80 5.39 19.72
CA THR A 207 -3.08 6.79 19.43
C THR A 207 -3.02 7.04 17.93
N ASN A 208 -1.97 6.59 17.26
CA ASN A 208 -1.84 6.70 15.81
C ASN A 208 -3.01 5.99 15.10
N ASN A 209 -3.39 4.80 15.59
CA ASN A 209 -4.48 4.05 14.97
C ASN A 209 -5.83 4.78 15.05
N ILE A 210 -6.17 5.33 16.21
CA ILE A 210 -7.39 6.11 16.40
C ILE A 210 -7.35 7.37 15.53
N THR A 211 -6.26 8.13 15.58
CA THR A 211 -6.10 9.36 14.80
C THR A 211 -6.23 9.11 13.30
N ALA A 212 -5.55 8.09 12.79
CA ALA A 212 -5.60 7.75 11.37
C ALA A 212 -7.01 7.31 10.92
N TRP A 213 -7.72 6.53 11.74
CA TRP A 213 -9.10 6.15 11.45
C TRP A 213 -10.05 7.37 11.42
N ASN A 214 -9.90 8.29 12.37
CA ASN A 214 -10.72 9.52 12.40
C ASN A 214 -10.45 10.35 11.13
N MET A 215 -9.20 10.52 10.74
CA MET A 215 -8.84 11.21 9.51
C MET A 215 -9.40 10.51 8.27
N TYR A 216 -9.29 9.16 8.22
CA TYR A 216 -9.77 8.39 7.09
C TYR A 216 -11.29 8.42 6.94
N LEU A 217 -12.02 8.34 8.04
CA LEU A 217 -13.49 8.38 8.04
C LEU A 217 -14.04 9.81 7.92
N GLY A 218 -13.21 10.84 8.06
CA GLY A 218 -13.64 12.23 8.04
C GLY A 218 -14.37 12.66 9.32
N GLU A 219 -14.17 11.94 10.43
CA GLU A 219 -14.69 12.29 11.74
C GLU A 219 -13.85 13.44 12.33
N LYS A 220 -14.53 14.46 12.88
CA LYS A 220 -13.90 15.61 13.51
C LYS A 220 -13.79 15.42 15.02
#